data_eb960d1d4cebb06ca849e4f7207bb5ec
#
_entry.id   eb960d1d4cebb06ca849e4f7207bb5ec
#
_cell.length_a   1.000
_cell.length_b   1.000
_cell.length_c   1.000
_cell.angle_alpha   90.00
_cell.angle_beta   90.00
_cell.angle_gamma   90.00
#
_symmetry.space_group_name_H-M   'P 1'
#
loop_
_entity.id
_entity.type
_entity.pdbx_description
1 polymer ?
#
loop_
_entity_poly.entity_id
_entity_poly.type
_entity_poly.pdbx_seq_one_letter_code
_entity_poly.pdbx_strand_id
1 'polypeptide(L)'
;MLPINHIHHIAIICSNYEVSKKFYTEIMGFEILQEVYREQRDSYKLDLKVNGIYQIELFSFPNPPARPSRPEAVGLRHIAFETDDVKLVHQLITQKGVECEPVRIDETTGKEFFFFADPDGLPIEFYEK
;
A
#
# COMPACT_ATOMS: atom_id res chain seq x y z
N MET A 1 25.26 17.22 -1.56
CA MET A 1 24.23 16.24 -1.14
C MET A 1 23.09 16.97 -0.46
N LEU A 2 21.84 16.61 -0.79
CA LEU A 2 20.68 17.21 -0.14
C LEU A 2 20.52 16.71 1.30
N PRO A 3 20.13 17.55 2.26
CA PRO A 3 19.93 17.15 3.65
C PRO A 3 18.57 16.45 3.81
N ILE A 4 18.47 15.21 3.36
CA ILE A 4 17.25 14.39 3.44
C ILE A 4 17.31 13.50 4.68
N ASN A 5 16.26 13.54 5.52
CA ASN A 5 16.18 12.70 6.71
C ASN A 5 15.59 11.31 6.41
N HIS A 6 14.44 11.26 5.74
CA HIS A 6 13.72 10.02 5.43
C HIS A 6 12.60 10.29 4.42
N ILE A 7 11.95 9.24 3.95
CA ILE A 7 10.72 9.36 3.17
C ILE A 7 9.59 9.73 4.15
N HIS A 8 8.97 10.90 3.97
CA HIS A 8 7.92 11.38 4.86
C HIS A 8 6.60 10.65 4.61
N HIS A 9 6.15 10.57 3.37
CA HIS A 9 4.94 9.86 2.99
C HIS A 9 4.95 9.48 1.52
N ILE A 10 4.07 8.54 1.17
CA ILE A 10 3.77 8.13 -0.19
C ILE A 10 2.28 8.38 -0.41
N ALA A 11 1.94 9.03 -1.54
CA ALA A 11 0.57 9.31 -1.92
C ALA A 11 0.07 8.26 -2.92
N ILE A 12 -1.12 7.72 -2.67
CA ILE A 12 -1.76 6.70 -3.49
C ILE A 12 -3.10 7.25 -3.97
N ILE A 13 -3.35 7.18 -5.27
CA ILE A 13 -4.66 7.53 -5.85
C ILE A 13 -5.47 6.25 -6.01
N CYS A 14 -6.71 6.25 -5.51
CA CYS A 14 -7.63 5.13 -5.65
C CYS A 14 -8.80 5.48 -6.59
N SER A 15 -9.38 4.46 -7.21
CA SER A 15 -10.55 4.61 -8.07
C SER A 15 -11.86 4.61 -7.29
N ASN A 16 -11.93 3.86 -6.19
CA ASN A 16 -13.10 3.77 -5.31
C ASN A 16 -12.66 4.00 -3.86
N TYR A 17 -12.98 5.19 -3.34
CA TYR A 17 -12.48 5.63 -2.04
C TYR A 17 -12.90 4.71 -0.89
N GLU A 18 -14.19 4.32 -0.82
CA GLU A 18 -14.69 3.47 0.26
C GLU A 18 -14.05 2.08 0.25
N VAL A 19 -13.86 1.49 -0.92
CA VAL A 19 -13.22 0.18 -1.07
C VAL A 19 -11.75 0.26 -0.64
N SER A 20 -11.02 1.26 -1.10
CA SER A 20 -9.59 1.40 -0.77
C SER A 20 -9.38 1.83 0.67
N LYS A 21 -10.24 2.68 1.23
CA LYS A 21 -10.22 3.02 2.66
C LYS A 21 -10.35 1.75 3.51
N LYS A 22 -11.32 0.89 3.21
CA LYS A 22 -11.50 -0.39 3.90
C LYS A 22 -10.27 -1.28 3.76
N PHE A 23 -9.71 -1.37 2.57
CA PHE A 23 -8.51 -2.17 2.34
C PHE A 23 -7.36 -1.72 3.24
N TYR A 24 -7.02 -0.44 3.23
CA TYR A 24 -5.87 0.05 3.99
C TYR A 24 -6.11 0.08 5.50
N THR A 25 -7.35 0.26 5.96
CA THR A 25 -7.66 0.29 7.40
C THR A 25 -7.99 -1.08 7.99
N GLU A 26 -8.77 -1.90 7.28
CA GLU A 26 -9.24 -3.20 7.82
C GLU A 26 -8.34 -4.37 7.43
N ILE A 27 -7.79 -4.38 6.21
CA ILE A 27 -6.91 -5.45 5.75
C ILE A 27 -5.47 -5.18 6.15
N MET A 28 -4.94 -4.00 5.79
CA MET A 28 -3.58 -3.61 6.15
C MET A 28 -3.44 -3.19 7.61
N GLY A 29 -4.54 -2.83 8.27
CA GLY A 29 -4.53 -2.44 9.67
C GLY A 29 -3.92 -1.05 9.93
N PHE A 30 -3.88 -0.17 8.92
CA PHE A 30 -3.35 1.18 9.10
C PHE A 30 -4.32 2.04 9.91
N GLU A 31 -3.77 2.87 10.78
CA GLU A 31 -4.54 3.76 11.65
C GLU A 31 -4.83 5.09 10.95
N ILE A 32 -6.08 5.55 11.00
CA ILE A 32 -6.45 6.85 10.47
C ILE A 32 -5.91 7.96 11.37
N LEU A 33 -5.10 8.85 10.81
CA LEU A 33 -4.66 10.07 11.47
C LEU A 33 -5.65 11.21 11.22
N GLN A 34 -6.05 11.40 9.96
CA GLN A 34 -6.95 12.48 9.56
C GLN A 34 -7.64 12.13 8.24
N GLU A 35 -8.91 12.53 8.11
CA GLU A 35 -9.68 12.39 6.88
C GLU A 35 -10.27 13.75 6.52
N VAL A 36 -10.05 14.21 5.28
CA VAL A 36 -10.55 15.49 4.78
C VAL A 36 -11.20 15.29 3.42
N TYR A 37 -12.41 15.83 3.24
CA TYR A 37 -13.00 16.00 1.92
C TYR A 37 -12.69 17.39 1.38
N ARG A 38 -12.06 17.47 0.22
CA ARG A 38 -11.67 18.71 -0.45
C ARG A 38 -12.67 19.02 -1.54
N GLU A 39 -13.66 19.82 -1.21
CA GLU A 39 -14.81 20.12 -2.07
C GLU A 39 -14.42 20.69 -3.44
N GLN A 40 -13.46 21.62 -3.48
CA GLN A 40 -13.01 22.24 -4.72
C GLN A 40 -12.42 21.26 -5.74
N ARG A 41 -11.93 20.12 -5.28
CA ARG A 41 -11.30 19.08 -6.12
C ARG A 41 -12.14 17.81 -6.20
N ASP A 42 -13.28 17.78 -5.49
CA ASP A 42 -14.08 16.57 -5.32
C ASP A 42 -13.18 15.38 -4.97
N SER A 43 -12.41 15.53 -3.91
CA SER A 43 -11.33 14.60 -3.56
C SER A 43 -11.26 14.40 -2.05
N TYR A 44 -11.30 13.14 -1.62
CA TYR A 44 -10.92 12.78 -0.27
C TYR A 44 -9.40 12.68 -0.14
N LYS A 45 -8.90 13.06 1.02
CA LYS A 45 -7.51 12.84 1.45
C LYS A 45 -7.54 12.15 2.80
N LEU A 46 -6.98 10.95 2.87
CA LEU A 46 -6.93 10.14 4.08
C LEU A 46 -5.48 9.94 4.47
N ASP A 47 -5.09 10.48 5.63
CA ASP A 47 -3.76 10.32 6.18
C ASP A 47 -3.72 9.09 7.08
N LEU A 48 -2.80 8.18 6.81
CA LEU A 48 -2.70 6.89 7.47
C LEU A 48 -1.33 6.70 8.13
N LYS A 49 -1.35 6.10 9.31
CA LYS A 49 -0.15 5.70 10.03
C LYS A 49 0.13 4.22 9.77
N VAL A 50 1.39 3.92 9.50
CA VAL A 50 1.94 2.58 9.45
C VAL A 50 2.78 2.40 10.70
N ASN A 51 2.41 1.44 11.55
CA ASN A 51 3.10 1.21 12.83
C ASN A 51 3.30 2.51 13.64
N GLY A 52 2.23 3.31 13.77
CA GLY A 52 2.23 4.54 14.53
C GLY A 52 2.87 5.76 13.86
N ILE A 53 3.42 5.60 12.65
CA ILE A 53 4.11 6.66 11.89
C ILE A 53 3.27 7.05 10.68
N TYR A 54 3.01 8.35 10.52
CA TYR A 54 2.34 8.89 9.34
C TYR A 54 3.20 8.63 8.10
N GLN A 55 2.71 7.81 7.16
CA GLN A 55 3.51 7.43 5.98
C GLN A 55 2.71 7.30 4.69
N ILE A 56 1.38 7.16 4.75
CA ILE A 56 0.55 6.96 3.56
C ILE A 56 -0.52 8.05 3.50
N GLU A 57 -0.71 8.60 2.31
CA GLU A 57 -1.86 9.45 1.97
C GLU A 57 -2.67 8.77 0.88
N LEU A 58 -3.93 8.47 1.17
CA LEU A 58 -4.85 7.93 0.18
C LEU A 58 -5.72 9.07 -0.38
N PHE A 59 -5.71 9.20 -1.70
CA PHE A 59 -6.49 10.23 -2.40
C PHE A 59 -7.52 9.59 -3.32
N SER A 60 -8.70 10.22 -3.38
CA SER A 60 -9.64 10.01 -4.47
C SER A 60 -9.67 11.23 -5.38
N PHE A 61 -9.92 10.99 -6.67
CA PHE A 61 -10.19 12.03 -7.67
C PHE A 61 -11.29 11.55 -8.61
N PRO A 62 -12.06 12.45 -9.26
CA PRO A 62 -13.05 12.04 -10.24
C PRO A 62 -12.39 11.32 -11.42
N ASN A 63 -12.87 10.10 -11.71
CA ASN A 63 -12.49 9.32 -12.90
C ASN A 63 -10.97 9.23 -13.16
N PRO A 64 -10.15 8.81 -12.21
CA PRO A 64 -8.72 8.67 -12.46
C PRO A 64 -8.47 7.55 -13.47
N PRO A 65 -7.49 7.71 -14.38
CA PRO A 65 -7.07 6.61 -15.24
C PRO A 65 -6.61 5.41 -14.42
N ALA A 66 -6.85 4.20 -14.94
CA ALA A 66 -6.39 2.97 -14.30
C ALA A 66 -4.86 2.92 -14.21
N ARG A 67 -4.34 2.29 -13.16
CA ARG A 67 -2.91 2.07 -12.99
C ARG A 67 -2.38 1.12 -14.09
N PRO A 68 -1.32 1.47 -14.83
CA PRO A 68 -0.67 0.55 -15.77
C PRO A 68 0.34 -0.35 -15.05
N SER A 69 -0.14 -1.37 -14.32
CA SER A 69 0.75 -2.29 -13.61
C SER A 69 1.39 -3.33 -14.52
N ARG A 70 0.71 -3.70 -15.60
CA ARG A 70 1.19 -4.73 -16.53
C ARG A 70 0.82 -4.37 -17.97
N PRO A 71 1.81 -4.30 -18.89
CA PRO A 71 3.24 -4.39 -18.59
C PRO A 71 3.70 -3.26 -17.67
N GLU A 72 4.86 -3.44 -17.04
CA GLU A 72 5.43 -2.46 -16.13
C GLU A 72 5.70 -1.13 -16.86
N ALA A 73 5.18 -0.05 -16.29
CA ALA A 73 5.37 1.30 -16.82
C ALA A 73 6.32 2.11 -15.96
N VAL A 74 6.84 3.18 -16.51
CA VAL A 74 7.68 4.12 -15.78
C VAL A 74 6.93 4.68 -14.56
N GLY A 75 7.60 4.79 -13.43
CA GLY A 75 7.05 5.32 -12.18
C GLY A 75 7.19 4.33 -11.02
N LEU A 76 6.43 4.55 -9.98
CA LEU A 76 6.45 3.69 -8.80
C LEU A 76 5.98 2.27 -9.15
N ARG A 77 6.85 1.26 -8.90
CA ARG A 77 6.54 -0.14 -9.20
C ARG A 77 5.68 -0.79 -8.13
N HIS A 78 6.08 -0.68 -6.88
CA HIS A 78 5.38 -1.25 -5.73
C HIS A 78 5.80 -0.58 -4.43
N ILE A 79 5.13 -0.92 -3.35
CA ILE A 79 5.49 -0.54 -1.98
C ILE A 79 5.82 -1.82 -1.22
N ALA A 80 6.97 -1.84 -0.54
CA ALA A 80 7.38 -2.94 0.31
C ALA A 80 7.31 -2.53 1.78
N PHE A 81 6.70 -3.40 2.60
CA PHE A 81 6.67 -3.29 4.05
C PHE A 81 7.54 -4.38 4.67
N GLU A 82 8.30 -4.03 5.70
CA GLU A 82 9.12 -4.99 6.44
C GLU A 82 8.29 -5.68 7.52
N THR A 83 8.55 -6.97 7.74
CA THR A 83 7.93 -7.73 8.82
C THR A 83 8.91 -8.74 9.40
N ASP A 84 8.74 -9.10 10.66
CA ASP A 84 9.52 -10.16 11.31
C ASP A 84 9.03 -11.56 10.90
N ASP A 85 7.79 -11.71 10.43
CA ASP A 85 7.19 -13.01 10.08
C ASP A 85 6.33 -12.90 8.81
N VAL A 86 6.94 -13.14 7.66
CA VAL A 86 6.29 -13.07 6.35
C VAL A 86 5.18 -14.11 6.22
N LYS A 87 5.37 -15.32 6.74
CA LYS A 87 4.37 -16.40 6.65
C LYS A 87 3.13 -16.08 7.45
N LEU A 88 3.29 -15.50 8.65
CA LEU A 88 2.16 -15.06 9.47
C LEU A 88 1.36 -13.97 8.75
N VAL A 89 2.04 -12.96 8.19
CA VAL A 89 1.36 -11.88 7.45
C VAL A 89 0.61 -12.46 6.25
N HIS A 90 1.25 -13.36 5.49
CA HIS A 90 0.60 -14.03 4.36
C HIS A 90 -0.69 -14.75 4.79
N GLN A 91 -0.63 -15.50 5.88
CA GLN A 91 -1.80 -16.20 6.43
C GLN A 91 -2.91 -15.23 6.83
N LEU A 92 -2.57 -14.15 7.55
CA LEU A 92 -3.55 -13.16 8.03
C LEU A 92 -4.27 -12.44 6.88
N ILE A 93 -3.52 -12.05 5.84
CA ILE A 93 -4.08 -11.36 4.67
C ILE A 93 -4.97 -12.34 3.86
N THR A 94 -4.50 -13.56 3.65
CA THR A 94 -5.26 -14.60 2.94
C THR A 94 -6.58 -14.92 3.67
N GLN A 95 -6.57 -14.99 4.99
CA GLN A 95 -7.78 -15.24 5.81
C GLN A 95 -8.80 -14.10 5.67
N LYS A 96 -8.37 -12.90 5.34
CA LYS A 96 -9.27 -11.76 5.08
C LYS A 96 -9.83 -11.76 3.64
N GLY A 97 -9.56 -12.79 2.86
CA GLY A 97 -10.10 -12.96 1.52
C GLY A 97 -9.32 -12.28 0.41
N VAL A 98 -8.10 -11.81 0.68
CA VAL A 98 -7.23 -11.21 -0.33
C VAL A 98 -6.41 -12.30 -1.00
N GLU A 99 -6.40 -12.30 -2.33
CA GLU A 99 -5.56 -13.20 -3.11
C GLU A 99 -4.10 -12.75 -3.02
N CYS A 100 -3.23 -13.67 -2.56
CA CYS A 100 -1.79 -13.45 -2.44
C CYS A 100 -1.04 -14.48 -3.25
N GLU A 101 0.10 -14.09 -3.83
CA GLU A 101 1.02 -15.08 -4.37
C GLU A 101 1.67 -15.90 -3.23
N PRO A 102 2.22 -17.10 -3.52
CA PRO A 102 2.95 -17.87 -2.51
C PRO A 102 4.16 -17.11 -1.98
N VAL A 103 4.53 -17.41 -0.72
CA VAL A 103 5.78 -16.90 -0.14
C VAL A 103 6.96 -17.45 -0.96
N ARG A 104 7.88 -16.57 -1.31
CA ARG A 104 9.09 -16.87 -2.07
C ARG A 104 10.33 -16.48 -1.29
N ILE A 105 11.48 -16.97 -1.75
CA ILE A 105 12.80 -16.63 -1.22
C ILE A 105 13.50 -15.71 -2.22
N ASP A 106 13.99 -14.57 -1.74
CA ASP A 106 14.88 -13.72 -2.51
C ASP A 106 16.26 -14.40 -2.63
N GLU A 107 16.62 -14.79 -3.83
CA GLU A 107 17.87 -15.52 -4.08
C GLU A 107 19.11 -14.69 -3.71
N THR A 108 19.01 -13.37 -3.75
CA THR A 108 20.12 -12.48 -3.42
C THR A 108 20.35 -12.37 -1.91
N THR A 109 19.28 -12.33 -1.11
CA THR A 109 19.36 -12.09 0.34
C THR A 109 19.08 -13.33 1.17
N GLY A 110 18.39 -14.33 0.61
CA GLY A 110 17.90 -15.51 1.33
C GLY A 110 16.65 -15.24 2.16
N LYS A 111 16.07 -14.03 2.07
CA LYS A 111 14.92 -13.63 2.86
C LYS A 111 13.60 -13.98 2.20
N GLU A 112 12.58 -14.17 3.01
CA GLU A 112 11.23 -14.45 2.55
C GLU A 112 10.51 -13.17 2.14
N PHE A 113 9.62 -13.28 1.14
CA PHE A 113 8.75 -12.20 0.71
C PHE A 113 7.54 -12.75 -0.05
N PHE A 114 6.51 -11.93 -0.21
CA PHE A 114 5.41 -12.21 -1.13
C PHE A 114 4.77 -10.91 -1.60
N PHE A 115 4.05 -10.99 -2.73
CA PHE A 115 3.28 -9.90 -3.30
C PHE A 115 1.79 -10.18 -3.28
N PHE A 116 1.02 -9.13 -3.17
CA PHE A 116 -0.41 -9.05 -3.45
C PHE A 116 -0.70 -7.66 -4.01
N ALA A 117 -1.95 -7.32 -4.26
CA ALA A 117 -2.29 -6.03 -4.83
C ALA A 117 -3.36 -5.32 -4.00
N ASP A 118 -3.34 -3.99 -4.01
CA ASP A 118 -4.45 -3.20 -3.50
C ASP A 118 -5.63 -3.26 -4.48
N PRO A 119 -6.80 -2.66 -4.16
CA PRO A 119 -7.98 -2.74 -5.02
C PRO A 119 -7.79 -2.20 -6.45
N ASP A 120 -6.81 -1.35 -6.67
CA ASP A 120 -6.50 -0.76 -7.97
C ASP A 120 -5.30 -1.40 -8.67
N GLY A 121 -4.81 -2.51 -8.14
CA GLY A 121 -3.70 -3.26 -8.73
C GLY A 121 -2.32 -2.70 -8.40
N LEU A 122 -2.19 -1.81 -7.41
CA LEU A 122 -0.87 -1.42 -6.90
C LEU A 122 -0.24 -2.63 -6.21
N PRO A 123 0.91 -3.14 -6.69
CA PRO A 123 1.58 -4.24 -6.03
C PRO A 123 2.09 -3.83 -4.64
N ILE A 124 1.83 -4.69 -3.67
CA ILE A 124 2.31 -4.54 -2.30
C ILE A 124 3.12 -5.77 -1.94
N GLU A 125 4.27 -5.53 -1.33
CA GLU A 125 5.20 -6.57 -0.90
C GLU A 125 5.32 -6.58 0.61
N PHE A 126 5.39 -7.76 1.21
CA PHE A 126 5.94 -7.92 2.55
C PHE A 126 7.29 -8.63 2.44
N TYR A 127 8.29 -8.04 3.06
CA TYR A 127 9.67 -8.48 3.02
C TYR A 127 10.20 -8.75 4.43
N GLU A 128 10.92 -9.85 4.58
CA GLU A 128 11.51 -10.24 5.85
C GLU A 128 12.58 -9.24 6.32
N LYS A 129 12.58 -8.94 7.63
CA LYS A 129 13.52 -8.03 8.27
C LYS A 129 14.98 -8.53 8.22
#